data_af4fe778cfaf89e0b0e5d7ca212f024e
#
_entry.id   af4fe778cfaf89e0b0e5d7ca212f024e
#
_cell.length_a   1.000
_cell.length_b   1.000
_cell.length_c   1.000
_cell.angle_alpha   90.00
_cell.angle_beta   90.00
_cell.angle_gamma   90.00
#
_symmetry.space_group_name_H-M   'P 1'
#
loop_
_entity.id
_entity.type
_entity.pdbx_description
1 polymer ?
#
loop_
_entity_poly.entity_id
_entity_poly.type
_entity_poly.pdbx_seq_one_letter_code
_entity_poly.pdbx_strand_id
1 'polypeptide(L)'
;MDEALIQEQERQLQKTGRYYRHVFWLCVPLLCMACYFYGARPLLLCGIALLTGNLCDRLVALLRHRVYTNKDLSNESFSLIIALLMPATVDIYVLVVAVLAGVLIGKEVFGGYGSYPFNPAAVGYAVAAVSWPEQVVRYPQPYTPLPLWNASAVPVSSTIEDTLRSGGILNLNSLAIALGEFAAPMGTGAALVILACGLVLWTQKDVHIGASASFLITCGLIAFFFPRQVGLADSTLFSSLLPRLQGVRDELHTGAMLFCAVFLLNEPYTCAHHRLGRILYGALVGIATMGFRYFGVYETGVCFALLAVNSVSALIDRTEERLYRLLHRLPSERKEAAE
;
A
#
# COMPACT_ATOMS: atom_id res chain seq x y z
N MET A 1 14.93 34.66 -6.26
CA MET A 1 14.53 33.36 -5.71
C MET A 1 15.78 32.78 -5.10
N ASP A 2 15.81 32.63 -3.76
CA ASP A 2 17.04 32.40 -3.01
C ASP A 2 17.71 31.08 -3.38
N GLU A 3 19.03 31.09 -3.61
CA GLU A 3 19.83 29.88 -3.90
C GLU A 3 19.60 28.76 -2.87
N ALA A 4 19.33 29.14 -1.61
CA ALA A 4 18.98 28.20 -0.55
C ALA A 4 17.68 27.41 -0.83
N LEU A 5 16.66 28.05 -1.40
CA LEU A 5 15.40 27.40 -1.78
C LEU A 5 15.61 26.41 -2.95
N ILE A 6 16.42 26.77 -3.92
CA ILE A 6 16.75 25.91 -5.05
C ILE A 6 17.51 24.67 -4.57
N GLN A 7 18.51 24.85 -3.71
CA GLN A 7 19.28 23.75 -3.12
C GLN A 7 18.41 22.81 -2.26
N GLU A 8 17.45 23.36 -1.51
CA GLU A 8 16.52 22.58 -0.71
C GLU A 8 15.61 21.74 -1.61
N GLN A 9 15.07 22.31 -2.68
CA GLN A 9 14.25 21.60 -3.67
C GLN A 9 15.04 20.48 -4.38
N GLU A 10 16.28 20.73 -4.77
CA GLU A 10 17.15 19.71 -5.38
C GLU A 10 17.45 18.55 -4.41
N ARG A 11 17.70 18.85 -3.13
CA ARG A 11 17.90 17.82 -2.10
C ARG A 11 16.65 16.96 -1.89
N GLN A 12 15.48 17.58 -1.87
CA GLN A 12 14.20 16.86 -1.75
C GLN A 12 13.97 15.94 -2.98
N LEU A 13 14.18 16.45 -4.18
CA LEU A 13 14.09 15.65 -5.41
C LEU A 13 15.05 14.44 -5.40
N GLN A 14 16.30 14.66 -5.00
CA GLN A 14 17.29 13.58 -4.92
C GLN A 14 16.91 12.53 -3.87
N LYS A 15 16.39 12.96 -2.71
CA LYS A 15 15.92 12.05 -1.66
C LYS A 15 14.75 11.20 -2.13
N THR A 16 13.80 11.82 -2.82
CA THR A 16 12.61 11.13 -3.34
C THR A 16 12.96 10.15 -4.46
N GLY A 17 13.85 10.53 -5.38
CA GLY A 17 14.34 9.61 -6.42
C GLY A 17 15.13 8.41 -5.85
N ARG A 18 15.82 8.59 -4.71
CA ARG A 18 16.46 7.48 -4.00
C ARG A 18 15.42 6.52 -3.41
N TYR A 19 14.34 7.03 -2.81
CA TYR A 19 13.23 6.23 -2.29
C TYR A 19 12.65 5.30 -3.37
N TYR A 20 12.27 5.83 -4.54
CA TYR A 20 11.69 5.00 -5.61
C TYR A 20 12.67 3.96 -6.14
N ARG A 21 13.95 4.29 -6.23
CA ARG A 21 14.99 3.32 -6.59
C ARG A 21 15.06 2.15 -5.61
N HIS A 22 15.01 2.44 -4.30
CA HIS A 22 15.00 1.39 -3.28
C HIS A 22 13.71 0.58 -3.35
N VAL A 23 12.54 1.21 -3.49
CA VAL A 23 11.25 0.53 -3.66
C VAL A 23 11.28 -0.40 -4.88
N PHE A 24 11.77 0.06 -6.02
CA PHE A 24 11.92 -0.76 -7.22
C PHE A 24 12.73 -2.04 -6.95
N TRP A 25 13.92 -1.89 -6.37
CA TRP A 25 14.77 -3.04 -6.05
C TRP A 25 14.17 -3.96 -4.98
N LEU A 26 13.42 -3.43 -4.04
CA LEU A 26 12.75 -4.22 -3.00
C LEU A 26 11.48 -4.93 -3.51
N CYS A 27 10.93 -4.54 -4.64
CA CYS A 27 9.91 -5.33 -5.34
C CYS A 27 10.48 -6.62 -5.96
N VAL A 28 11.80 -6.69 -6.25
CA VAL A 28 12.43 -7.87 -6.85
C VAL A 28 12.34 -9.12 -5.97
N PRO A 29 12.72 -9.11 -4.66
CA PRO A 29 12.56 -10.28 -3.82
C PRO A 29 11.11 -10.73 -3.68
N LEU A 30 10.14 -9.81 -3.68
CA LEU A 30 8.71 -10.16 -3.68
C LEU A 30 8.30 -10.83 -4.99
N LEU A 31 8.80 -10.35 -6.13
CA LEU A 31 8.61 -11.01 -7.43
C LEU A 31 9.24 -12.40 -7.44
N CYS A 32 10.44 -12.59 -6.85
CA CYS A 32 11.05 -13.91 -6.72
C CYS A 32 10.17 -14.88 -5.91
N MET A 33 9.58 -14.41 -4.80
CA MET A 33 8.63 -15.21 -4.02
C MET A 33 7.38 -15.54 -4.82
N ALA A 34 6.82 -14.58 -5.57
CA ALA A 34 5.69 -14.83 -6.46
C ALA A 34 6.02 -15.87 -7.55
N CYS A 35 7.22 -15.80 -8.14
CA CYS A 35 7.68 -16.80 -9.10
C CYS A 35 7.87 -18.19 -8.46
N TYR A 36 8.32 -18.26 -7.23
CA TYR A 36 8.46 -19.51 -6.49
C TYR A 36 7.09 -20.18 -6.27
N PHE A 37 6.04 -19.42 -5.96
CA PHE A 37 4.70 -19.96 -5.73
C PHE A 37 3.93 -20.28 -7.01
N TYR A 38 4.06 -19.44 -8.06
CA TYR A 38 3.17 -19.45 -9.22
C TYR A 38 3.89 -19.71 -10.56
N GLY A 39 5.21 -19.95 -10.51
CA GLY A 39 6.00 -20.18 -11.73
C GLY A 39 6.37 -18.88 -12.46
N ALA A 40 6.51 -18.93 -13.78
CA ALA A 40 7.04 -17.81 -14.58
C ALA A 40 6.01 -16.71 -14.89
N ARG A 41 4.71 -16.94 -14.65
CA ARG A 41 3.65 -15.98 -14.96
C ARG A 41 3.79 -14.64 -14.23
N PRO A 42 4.12 -14.55 -12.92
CA PRO A 42 4.36 -13.26 -12.26
C PRO A 42 5.45 -12.42 -12.93
N LEU A 43 6.51 -13.06 -13.42
CA LEU A 43 7.58 -12.37 -14.16
C LEU A 43 7.04 -11.74 -15.46
N LEU A 44 6.20 -12.48 -16.20
CA LEU A 44 5.55 -11.96 -17.41
C LEU A 44 4.63 -10.78 -17.08
N LEU A 45 3.78 -10.90 -16.06
CA LEU A 45 2.87 -9.82 -15.65
C LEU A 45 3.63 -8.57 -15.21
N CYS A 46 4.66 -8.70 -14.38
CA CYS A 46 5.51 -7.56 -13.98
C CYS A 46 6.25 -6.96 -15.17
N GLY A 47 6.73 -7.76 -16.10
CA GLY A 47 7.35 -7.29 -17.35
C GLY A 47 6.38 -6.46 -18.20
N ILE A 48 5.14 -6.92 -18.36
CA ILE A 48 4.09 -6.19 -19.09
C ILE A 48 3.73 -4.89 -18.35
N ALA A 49 3.61 -4.93 -17.01
CA ALA A 49 3.35 -3.73 -16.21
C ALA A 49 4.44 -2.66 -16.40
N LEU A 50 5.71 -3.05 -16.35
CA LEU A 50 6.84 -2.15 -16.59
C LEU A 50 6.83 -1.56 -18.01
N LEU A 51 6.60 -2.40 -19.03
CA LEU A 51 6.51 -1.94 -20.42
C LEU A 51 5.35 -0.96 -20.60
N THR A 52 4.18 -1.28 -20.06
CA THR A 52 2.99 -0.42 -20.15
C THR A 52 3.21 0.93 -19.47
N GLY A 53 3.74 0.93 -18.24
CA GLY A 53 4.02 2.15 -17.50
C GLY A 53 5.04 3.04 -18.19
N ASN A 54 6.15 2.47 -18.67
CA ASN A 54 7.17 3.22 -19.38
C ASN A 54 6.70 3.75 -20.74
N LEU A 55 5.93 2.96 -21.47
CA LEU A 55 5.37 3.39 -22.76
C LEU A 55 4.38 4.54 -22.56
N CYS A 56 3.53 4.44 -21.55
CA CYS A 56 2.57 5.47 -21.19
C CYS A 56 3.27 6.79 -20.82
N ASP A 57 4.28 6.75 -19.96
CA ASP A 57 5.02 7.92 -19.51
C ASP A 57 5.76 8.62 -20.68
N ARG A 58 6.38 7.82 -21.57
CA ARG A 58 7.00 8.35 -22.80
C ARG A 58 5.99 9.01 -23.74
N LEU A 59 4.83 8.37 -23.92
CA LEU A 59 3.77 8.92 -24.77
C LEU A 59 3.25 10.26 -24.22
N VAL A 60 3.04 10.34 -22.91
CA VAL A 60 2.62 11.59 -22.24
C VAL A 60 3.69 12.68 -22.38
N ALA A 61 4.97 12.33 -22.19
CA ALA A 61 6.09 13.27 -22.37
C ALA A 61 6.13 13.81 -23.81
N LEU A 62 5.93 12.93 -24.80
CA LEU A 62 5.87 13.32 -26.22
C LEU A 62 4.67 14.26 -26.48
N LEU A 63 3.48 13.93 -26.01
CA LEU A 63 2.27 14.74 -26.19
C LEU A 63 2.38 16.12 -25.53
N ARG A 64 3.09 16.21 -24.41
CA ARG A 64 3.33 17.45 -23.67
C ARG A 64 4.57 18.22 -24.15
N HIS A 65 5.27 17.73 -25.18
CA HIS A 65 6.53 18.32 -25.66
C HIS A 65 7.58 18.52 -24.57
N ARG A 66 7.61 17.60 -23.56
CA ARG A 66 8.61 17.62 -22.48
C ARG A 66 9.72 16.63 -22.77
N VAL A 67 10.95 16.95 -22.33
CA VAL A 67 12.06 16.00 -22.40
C VAL A 67 11.79 14.86 -21.43
N TYR A 68 11.70 13.63 -21.94
CA TYR A 68 11.54 12.45 -21.11
C TYR A 68 12.79 12.22 -20.26
N THR A 69 12.62 12.18 -18.95
CA THR A 69 13.72 11.96 -18.00
C THR A 69 13.33 10.83 -17.06
N ASN A 70 13.87 9.64 -17.29
CA ASN A 70 13.61 8.45 -16.45
C ASN A 70 14.70 8.29 -15.38
N LYS A 71 14.99 9.35 -14.60
CA LYS A 71 16.01 9.28 -13.55
C LYS A 71 15.51 8.73 -12.23
N ASP A 72 14.20 8.73 -12.02
CA ASP A 72 13.62 8.59 -10.69
C ASP A 72 13.01 7.20 -10.42
N LEU A 73 12.85 6.34 -11.44
CA LEU A 73 12.22 5.01 -11.36
C LEU A 73 10.84 4.99 -10.65
N SER A 74 10.18 6.15 -10.55
CA SER A 74 8.89 6.25 -9.86
C SER A 74 7.79 5.48 -10.60
N ASN A 75 7.79 5.57 -11.92
CA ASN A 75 6.81 4.93 -12.77
C ASN A 75 6.93 3.41 -12.76
N GLU A 76 8.17 2.94 -12.80
CA GLU A 76 8.50 1.52 -12.68
C GLU A 76 8.08 0.97 -11.31
N SER A 77 8.35 1.73 -10.25
CA SER A 77 7.96 1.34 -8.89
C SER A 77 6.44 1.22 -8.75
N PHE A 78 5.67 2.20 -9.24
CA PHE A 78 4.21 2.13 -9.22
C PHE A 78 3.67 0.98 -10.06
N SER A 79 4.23 0.76 -11.25
CA SER A 79 3.81 -0.34 -12.13
C SER A 79 4.06 -1.71 -11.51
N LEU A 80 5.20 -1.90 -10.84
CA LEU A 80 5.49 -3.14 -10.10
C LEU A 80 4.58 -3.31 -8.89
N ILE A 81 4.33 -2.26 -8.12
CA ILE A 81 3.43 -2.30 -6.97
C ILE A 81 2.01 -2.69 -7.43
N ILE A 82 1.50 -2.11 -8.53
CA ILE A 82 0.19 -2.48 -9.08
C ILE A 82 0.18 -3.96 -9.45
N ALA A 83 1.20 -4.45 -10.17
CA ALA A 83 1.27 -5.84 -10.55
C ALA A 83 1.32 -6.78 -9.34
N LEU A 84 2.12 -6.46 -8.32
CA LEU A 84 2.26 -7.25 -7.09
C LEU A 84 1.00 -7.23 -6.21
N LEU A 85 0.13 -6.22 -6.34
CA LEU A 85 -1.19 -6.17 -5.67
C LEU A 85 -2.25 -7.01 -6.40
N MET A 86 -2.00 -7.43 -7.65
CA MET A 86 -2.92 -8.24 -8.42
C MET A 86 -2.71 -9.74 -8.17
N PRO A 87 -3.74 -10.58 -8.39
CA PRO A 87 -3.57 -12.04 -8.39
C PRO A 87 -2.73 -12.50 -9.58
N ALA A 88 -2.02 -13.62 -9.42
CA ALA A 88 -1.25 -14.21 -10.51
C ALA A 88 -2.13 -14.74 -11.67
N THR A 89 -3.42 -14.92 -11.44
CA THR A 89 -4.43 -15.34 -12.43
C THR A 89 -5.01 -14.19 -13.24
N VAL A 90 -4.74 -12.93 -12.87
CA VAL A 90 -5.31 -11.76 -13.54
C VAL A 90 -5.06 -11.78 -15.05
N ASP A 91 -6.05 -11.35 -15.81
CA ASP A 91 -5.90 -11.20 -17.25
C ASP A 91 -5.02 -10.00 -17.59
N ILE A 92 -4.20 -10.16 -18.62
CA ILE A 92 -3.21 -9.15 -19.04
C ILE A 92 -3.85 -7.80 -19.31
N TYR A 93 -5.04 -7.78 -19.95
CA TYR A 93 -5.71 -6.51 -20.27
C TYR A 93 -6.15 -5.73 -19.00
N VAL A 94 -6.58 -6.45 -17.95
CA VAL A 94 -6.95 -5.82 -16.66
C VAL A 94 -5.72 -5.16 -16.03
N LEU A 95 -4.59 -5.85 -16.01
CA LEU A 95 -3.34 -5.32 -15.52
C LEU A 95 -2.88 -4.09 -16.32
N VAL A 96 -2.96 -4.15 -17.65
CA VAL A 96 -2.62 -3.03 -18.54
C VAL A 96 -3.49 -1.81 -18.22
N VAL A 97 -4.80 -1.98 -18.11
CA VAL A 97 -5.71 -0.87 -17.77
C VAL A 97 -5.43 -0.33 -16.36
N ALA A 98 -5.13 -1.20 -15.39
CA ALA A 98 -4.75 -0.78 -14.04
C ALA A 98 -3.50 0.09 -14.04
N VAL A 99 -2.45 -0.32 -14.75
CA VAL A 99 -1.20 0.45 -14.86
C VAL A 99 -1.43 1.78 -15.60
N LEU A 100 -2.19 1.76 -16.72
CA LEU A 100 -2.55 2.98 -17.43
C LEU A 100 -3.32 3.95 -16.53
N ALA A 101 -4.30 3.46 -15.76
CA ALA A 101 -5.05 4.30 -14.81
C ALA A 101 -4.15 4.87 -13.72
N GLY A 102 -3.26 4.08 -13.14
CA GLY A 102 -2.30 4.54 -12.15
C GLY A 102 -1.38 5.63 -12.68
N VAL A 103 -0.83 5.46 -13.88
CA VAL A 103 0.08 6.44 -14.50
C VAL A 103 -0.68 7.67 -15.01
N LEU A 104 -1.74 7.50 -15.81
CA LEU A 104 -2.45 8.62 -16.41
C LEU A 104 -3.27 9.38 -15.37
N ILE A 105 -4.18 8.69 -14.67
CA ILE A 105 -5.11 9.32 -13.74
C ILE A 105 -4.43 9.63 -12.40
N GLY A 106 -3.66 8.67 -11.87
CA GLY A 106 -3.02 8.83 -10.57
C GLY A 106 -1.87 9.83 -10.56
N LYS A 107 -1.11 9.96 -11.67
CA LYS A 107 0.12 10.77 -11.73
C LYS A 107 0.02 11.89 -12.74
N GLU A 108 -0.20 11.59 -14.04
CA GLU A 108 0.00 12.55 -15.11
C GLU A 108 -1.08 13.64 -15.19
N VAL A 109 -2.34 13.34 -14.89
CA VAL A 109 -3.43 14.33 -14.88
C VAL A 109 -3.14 15.49 -13.92
N PHE A 110 -2.48 15.23 -12.80
CA PHE A 110 -2.14 16.23 -11.78
C PHE A 110 -0.85 17.01 -12.06
N GLY A 111 -0.17 16.74 -13.17
CA GLY A 111 1.06 17.46 -13.53
C GLY A 111 2.31 16.59 -13.60
N GLY A 112 2.23 15.33 -13.24
CA GLY A 112 3.33 14.37 -13.26
C GLY A 112 4.08 14.28 -11.92
N TYR A 113 5.35 13.98 -12.00
CA TYR A 113 6.20 13.72 -10.82
C TYR A 113 6.11 14.83 -9.76
N GLY A 114 5.76 14.44 -8.54
CA GLY A 114 5.72 15.36 -7.39
C GLY A 114 4.45 16.20 -7.23
N SER A 115 3.46 16.10 -8.14
CA SER A 115 2.27 16.95 -8.12
C SER A 115 0.96 16.19 -7.84
N TYR A 116 1.02 14.88 -7.64
CA TYR A 116 -0.18 14.05 -7.46
C TYR A 116 -0.62 13.98 -6.00
N PRO A 117 -1.93 14.16 -5.72
CA PRO A 117 -2.47 14.08 -4.36
C PRO A 117 -2.81 12.66 -3.92
N PHE A 118 -2.96 11.73 -4.86
CA PHE A 118 -3.35 10.35 -4.61
C PHE A 118 -2.19 9.41 -4.97
N ASN A 119 -2.03 8.34 -4.20
CA ASN A 119 -1.03 7.32 -4.53
C ASN A 119 -1.36 6.64 -5.86
N PRO A 120 -0.49 6.76 -6.90
CA PRO A 120 -0.78 6.24 -8.23
C PRO A 120 -1.01 4.73 -8.27
N ALA A 121 -0.30 3.96 -7.44
CA ALA A 121 -0.49 2.52 -7.37
C ALA A 121 -1.86 2.16 -6.78
N ALA A 122 -2.31 2.87 -5.75
CA ALA A 122 -3.64 2.67 -5.19
C ALA A 122 -4.75 3.06 -6.18
N VAL A 123 -4.56 4.12 -6.99
CA VAL A 123 -5.49 4.50 -8.06
C VAL A 123 -5.60 3.39 -9.10
N GLY A 124 -4.47 2.88 -9.59
CA GLY A 124 -4.45 1.80 -10.57
C GLY A 124 -5.16 0.53 -10.07
N TYR A 125 -4.86 0.11 -8.85
CA TYR A 125 -5.54 -1.01 -8.22
C TYR A 125 -7.05 -0.76 -8.06
N ALA A 126 -7.46 0.42 -7.58
CA ALA A 126 -8.86 0.75 -7.34
C ALA A 126 -9.69 0.72 -8.62
N VAL A 127 -9.15 1.25 -9.74
CA VAL A 127 -9.82 1.19 -11.05
C VAL A 127 -10.03 -0.26 -11.49
N ALA A 128 -9.03 -1.13 -11.35
CA ALA A 128 -9.18 -2.54 -11.70
C ALA A 128 -10.18 -3.25 -10.78
N ALA A 129 -10.12 -3.01 -9.46
CA ALA A 129 -11.01 -3.64 -8.49
C ALA A 129 -12.49 -3.26 -8.68
N VAL A 130 -12.76 -2.02 -9.09
CA VAL A 130 -14.12 -1.56 -9.36
C VAL A 130 -14.62 -2.08 -10.72
N SER A 131 -13.75 -2.10 -11.74
CA SER A 131 -14.14 -2.48 -13.09
C SER A 131 -14.22 -4.00 -13.30
N TRP A 132 -13.35 -4.77 -12.65
CA TRP A 132 -13.26 -6.25 -12.76
C TRP A 132 -13.10 -6.90 -11.39
N PRO A 133 -14.07 -6.74 -10.46
CA PRO A 133 -13.95 -7.25 -9.09
C PRO A 133 -13.67 -8.75 -9.05
N GLU A 134 -14.36 -9.54 -9.88
CA GLU A 134 -14.18 -10.99 -9.92
C GLU A 134 -12.77 -11.43 -10.33
N GLN A 135 -12.08 -10.67 -11.16
CA GLN A 135 -10.72 -11.01 -11.59
C GLN A 135 -9.65 -10.62 -10.56
N VAL A 136 -9.89 -9.55 -9.83
CA VAL A 136 -8.93 -9.04 -8.84
C VAL A 136 -8.93 -9.85 -7.55
N VAL A 137 -10.00 -10.60 -7.25
CA VAL A 137 -10.09 -11.46 -6.05
C VAL A 137 -9.87 -12.95 -6.33
N ARG A 138 -9.44 -13.31 -7.56
CA ARG A 138 -9.20 -14.70 -7.94
C ARG A 138 -7.77 -15.14 -7.62
N TYR A 139 -7.54 -15.61 -6.42
CA TYR A 139 -6.21 -16.07 -6.02
C TYR A 139 -6.04 -17.58 -6.25
N PRO A 140 -4.97 -18.00 -6.93
CA PRO A 140 -4.64 -19.41 -7.08
C PRO A 140 -4.06 -19.96 -5.77
N GLN A 141 -4.11 -21.29 -5.62
CA GLN A 141 -3.41 -21.93 -4.51
C GLN A 141 -1.89 -21.75 -4.65
N PRO A 142 -1.17 -21.52 -3.55
CA PRO A 142 0.29 -21.54 -3.57
C PRO A 142 0.83 -22.85 -4.13
N TYR A 143 2.03 -22.81 -4.69
CA TYR A 143 2.69 -23.96 -5.34
C TYR A 143 1.97 -24.52 -6.57
N THR A 144 1.06 -23.75 -7.16
CA THR A 144 0.40 -24.12 -8.42
C THR A 144 1.08 -23.38 -9.58
N PRO A 145 1.89 -24.04 -10.40
CA PRO A 145 2.51 -23.40 -11.55
C PRO A 145 1.43 -23.00 -12.56
N LEU A 146 1.37 -21.72 -12.87
CA LEU A 146 0.36 -21.16 -13.75
C LEU A 146 0.85 -21.15 -15.21
N PRO A 147 -0.05 -21.38 -16.18
CA PRO A 147 0.27 -21.18 -17.59
C PRO A 147 0.57 -19.69 -17.86
N LEU A 148 1.49 -19.42 -18.77
CA LEU A 148 1.84 -18.03 -19.15
C LEU A 148 0.65 -17.25 -19.70
N TRP A 149 -0.24 -17.93 -20.46
CA TRP A 149 -1.43 -17.38 -21.08
C TRP A 149 -2.68 -18.11 -20.56
N ASN A 150 -3.83 -17.41 -20.53
CA ASN A 150 -5.15 -17.98 -20.16
C ASN A 150 -5.17 -18.69 -18.78
N ALA A 151 -4.72 -18.04 -17.74
CA ALA A 151 -4.82 -18.56 -16.36
C ALA A 151 -6.22 -18.42 -15.74
N SER A 152 -7.18 -17.86 -16.46
CA SER A 152 -8.57 -17.71 -15.99
C SER A 152 -9.31 -19.04 -15.78
N ALA A 153 -8.83 -20.14 -16.34
CA ALA A 153 -9.39 -21.47 -16.16
C ALA A 153 -8.85 -22.25 -14.94
N VAL A 154 -7.87 -21.69 -14.20
CA VAL A 154 -7.27 -22.35 -13.04
C VAL A 154 -8.24 -22.30 -11.86
N PRO A 155 -8.38 -23.40 -11.08
CA PRO A 155 -9.23 -23.41 -9.89
C PRO A 155 -8.74 -22.39 -8.87
N VAL A 156 -9.68 -21.62 -8.35
CA VAL A 156 -9.47 -20.57 -7.33
C VAL A 156 -9.65 -21.17 -5.95
N SER A 157 -8.81 -20.80 -5.03
CA SER A 157 -8.96 -21.15 -3.62
C SER A 157 -9.84 -20.13 -2.89
N SER A 158 -10.53 -20.59 -1.84
CA SER A 158 -11.13 -19.67 -0.86
C SER A 158 -10.03 -18.84 -0.23
N THR A 159 -10.26 -17.54 -0.11
CA THR A 159 -9.30 -16.64 0.50
C THR A 159 -9.37 -16.74 2.03
N ILE A 160 -8.30 -16.33 2.69
CA ILE A 160 -8.33 -16.16 4.16
C ILE A 160 -9.43 -15.16 4.54
N GLU A 161 -9.61 -14.13 3.73
CA GLU A 161 -10.63 -13.10 3.97
C GLU A 161 -12.06 -13.70 3.93
N ASP A 162 -12.35 -14.63 3.01
CA ASP A 162 -13.65 -15.32 2.97
C ASP A 162 -13.89 -16.13 4.24
N THR A 163 -12.85 -16.79 4.72
CA THR A 163 -12.91 -17.55 5.99
C THR A 163 -13.13 -16.62 7.17
N LEU A 164 -12.44 -15.50 7.26
CA LEU A 164 -12.64 -14.52 8.34
C LEU A 164 -14.01 -13.84 8.26
N ARG A 165 -14.53 -13.58 7.06
CA ARG A 165 -15.89 -13.01 6.87
C ARG A 165 -16.98 -13.96 7.29
N SER A 166 -16.81 -15.25 7.07
CA SER A 166 -17.73 -16.29 7.54
C SER A 166 -17.61 -16.56 9.05
N GLY A 167 -16.70 -15.88 9.76
CA GLY A 167 -16.44 -16.08 11.18
C GLY A 167 -15.66 -17.36 11.48
N GLY A 168 -15.04 -17.96 10.46
CA GLY A 168 -14.25 -19.18 10.58
C GLY A 168 -12.90 -18.95 11.26
N ILE A 169 -12.28 -20.05 11.68
CA ILE A 169 -10.91 -20.07 12.25
C ILE A 169 -9.96 -20.60 11.18
N LEU A 170 -8.82 -19.94 11.04
CA LEU A 170 -7.76 -20.39 10.13
C LEU A 170 -7.02 -21.59 10.71
N ASN A 171 -7.08 -22.71 9.99
CA ASN A 171 -6.30 -23.92 10.30
C ASN A 171 -4.91 -23.90 9.67
N LEU A 172 -4.28 -22.71 9.60
CA LEU A 172 -2.94 -22.56 9.06
C LEU A 172 -1.90 -22.41 10.18
N ASN A 173 -0.77 -23.06 9.97
CA ASN A 173 0.36 -22.92 10.89
C ASN A 173 0.92 -21.48 10.83
N SER A 174 1.34 -20.93 11.97
CA SER A 174 1.90 -19.56 12.01
C SER A 174 3.06 -19.35 11.06
N LEU A 175 3.88 -20.37 10.83
CA LEU A 175 4.99 -20.33 9.88
C LEU A 175 4.48 -20.26 8.42
N ALA A 176 3.45 -21.04 8.09
CA ALA A 176 2.83 -21.01 6.76
C ALA A 176 2.24 -19.63 6.44
N ILE A 177 1.59 -18.98 7.42
CA ILE A 177 1.09 -17.60 7.28
C ILE A 177 2.26 -16.62 7.06
N ALA A 178 3.33 -16.74 7.83
CA ALA A 178 4.48 -15.84 7.71
C ALA A 178 5.24 -16.00 6.39
N LEU A 179 5.29 -17.21 5.85
CA LEU A 179 5.91 -17.51 4.54
C LEU A 179 5.00 -17.16 3.36
N GLY A 180 3.69 -17.03 3.57
CA GLY A 180 2.72 -16.71 2.52
C GLY A 180 2.15 -17.93 1.80
N GLU A 181 2.08 -19.09 2.48
CA GLU A 181 1.53 -20.33 1.93
C GLU A 181 -0.02 -20.33 1.95
N PHE A 182 -0.61 -19.25 1.44
CA PHE A 182 -2.04 -19.07 1.33
C PHE A 182 -2.41 -18.28 0.07
N ALA A 183 -3.66 -18.37 -0.33
CA ALA A 183 -4.18 -17.63 -1.47
C ALA A 183 -4.20 -16.13 -1.21
N ALA A 184 -3.37 -15.38 -1.94
CA ALA A 184 -3.18 -13.93 -1.77
C ALA A 184 -2.72 -13.28 -3.10
N PRO A 185 -2.76 -11.95 -3.20
CA PRO A 185 -2.09 -11.23 -4.29
C PRO A 185 -0.60 -11.56 -4.37
N MET A 186 -0.01 -11.49 -5.56
CA MET A 186 1.34 -12.00 -5.85
C MET A 186 2.43 -11.53 -4.90
N GLY A 187 2.40 -10.25 -4.49
CA GLY A 187 3.45 -9.65 -3.67
C GLY A 187 3.12 -9.52 -2.18
N THR A 188 1.92 -9.92 -1.76
CA THR A 188 1.41 -9.57 -0.42
C THR A 188 1.45 -10.72 0.58
N GLY A 189 1.61 -11.97 0.12
CA GLY A 189 1.58 -13.16 0.98
C GLY A 189 2.83 -13.30 1.86
N ALA A 190 4.01 -13.06 1.33
CA ALA A 190 5.29 -13.31 2.01
C ALA A 190 5.61 -12.26 3.09
N ALA A 191 4.97 -12.37 4.25
CA ALA A 191 5.07 -11.39 5.33
C ALA A 191 6.51 -11.16 5.81
N LEU A 192 7.31 -12.22 5.95
CA LEU A 192 8.72 -12.10 6.35
C LEU A 192 9.54 -11.27 5.36
N VAL A 193 9.32 -11.47 4.06
CA VAL A 193 10.03 -10.71 3.02
C VAL A 193 9.58 -9.25 3.02
N ILE A 194 8.28 -8.98 3.19
CA ILE A 194 7.74 -7.62 3.29
C ILE A 194 8.34 -6.89 4.50
N LEU A 195 8.41 -7.53 5.66
CA LEU A 195 9.00 -6.95 6.86
C LEU A 195 10.50 -6.69 6.70
N ALA A 196 11.23 -7.60 6.05
CA ALA A 196 12.64 -7.41 5.72
C ALA A 196 12.82 -6.20 4.77
N CYS A 197 11.98 -6.04 3.74
CA CYS A 197 11.97 -4.87 2.87
C CYS A 197 11.69 -3.58 3.66
N GLY A 198 10.71 -3.61 4.58
CA GLY A 198 10.42 -2.48 5.46
C GLY A 198 11.59 -2.09 6.34
N LEU A 199 12.31 -3.07 6.90
CA LEU A 199 13.51 -2.85 7.69
C LEU A 199 14.62 -2.18 6.86
N VAL A 200 14.83 -2.63 5.61
CA VAL A 200 15.81 -2.02 4.70
C VAL A 200 15.44 -0.56 4.42
N LEU A 201 14.19 -0.27 4.05
CA LEU A 201 13.74 1.11 3.82
C LEU A 201 13.91 2.00 5.05
N TRP A 202 13.69 1.45 6.24
CA TRP A 202 13.88 2.17 7.48
C TRP A 202 15.37 2.48 7.75
N THR A 203 16.25 1.50 7.61
CA THR A 203 17.70 1.69 7.81
C THR A 203 18.29 2.71 6.83
N GLN A 204 17.76 2.77 5.61
CA GLN A 204 18.14 3.77 4.60
C GLN A 204 17.53 5.16 4.85
N LYS A 205 16.69 5.32 5.89
CA LYS A 205 15.97 6.56 6.23
C LYS A 205 15.02 7.06 5.11
N ASP A 206 14.58 6.16 4.25
CA ASP A 206 13.64 6.48 3.18
C ASP A 206 12.19 6.48 3.67
N VAL A 207 11.92 5.75 4.76
CA VAL A 207 10.59 5.57 5.35
C VAL A 207 10.57 6.07 6.79
N HIS A 208 9.48 6.70 7.15
CA HIS A 208 9.19 7.09 8.52
C HIS A 208 8.25 6.09 9.19
N ILE A 209 8.74 5.38 10.19
CA ILE A 209 7.98 4.33 10.91
C ILE A 209 6.64 4.86 11.48
N GLY A 210 6.53 6.15 11.77
CA GLY A 210 5.36 6.72 12.43
C GLY A 210 4.03 6.40 11.75
N ALA A 211 3.93 6.55 10.44
CA ALA A 211 2.71 6.24 9.68
C ALA A 211 2.42 4.74 9.65
N SER A 212 3.41 3.92 9.30
CA SER A 212 3.28 2.46 9.22
C SER A 212 2.94 1.82 10.57
N ALA A 213 3.65 2.23 11.64
CA ALA A 213 3.41 1.72 12.98
C ALA A 213 2.01 2.12 13.49
N SER A 214 1.63 3.38 13.34
CA SER A 214 0.32 3.88 13.72
C SER A 214 -0.80 3.14 12.97
N PHE A 215 -0.65 2.91 11.67
CA PHE A 215 -1.57 2.13 10.86
C PHE A 215 -1.73 0.70 11.40
N LEU A 216 -0.62 -0.04 11.55
CA LEU A 216 -0.67 -1.43 12.02
C LEU A 216 -1.19 -1.56 13.46
N ILE A 217 -0.81 -0.63 14.35
CA ILE A 217 -1.32 -0.59 15.73
C ILE A 217 -2.82 -0.34 15.73
N THR A 218 -3.32 0.62 14.95
CA THR A 218 -4.76 0.92 14.88
C THR A 218 -5.54 -0.27 14.33
N CYS A 219 -5.08 -0.90 13.26
CA CYS A 219 -5.70 -2.10 12.72
C CYS A 219 -5.68 -3.26 13.73
N GLY A 220 -4.55 -3.47 14.40
CA GLY A 220 -4.41 -4.50 15.44
C GLY A 220 -5.33 -4.26 16.64
N LEU A 221 -5.47 -3.01 17.10
CA LEU A 221 -6.39 -2.66 18.18
C LEU A 221 -7.83 -2.91 17.78
N ILE A 222 -8.25 -2.50 16.57
CA ILE A 222 -9.63 -2.75 16.11
C ILE A 222 -9.88 -4.27 16.00
N ALA A 223 -8.96 -5.04 15.41
CA ALA A 223 -9.07 -6.48 15.30
C ALA A 223 -9.11 -7.19 16.67
N PHE A 224 -8.40 -6.66 17.68
CA PHE A 224 -8.39 -7.19 19.03
C PHE A 224 -9.70 -6.94 19.77
N PHE A 225 -10.22 -5.72 19.70
CA PHE A 225 -11.46 -5.36 20.42
C PHE A 225 -12.72 -5.83 19.69
N PHE A 226 -12.69 -5.89 18.36
CA PHE A 226 -13.82 -6.30 17.52
C PHE A 226 -13.46 -7.52 16.65
N PRO A 227 -13.20 -8.70 17.26
CA PRO A 227 -12.85 -9.90 16.49
C PRO A 227 -14.01 -10.36 15.62
N ARG A 228 -13.75 -10.74 14.38
CA ARG A 228 -14.77 -11.28 13.46
C ARG A 228 -15.12 -12.75 13.71
N GLN A 229 -14.30 -13.47 14.46
CA GLN A 229 -14.51 -14.89 14.75
C GLN A 229 -15.75 -15.10 15.64
N VAL A 230 -16.59 -16.06 15.23
CA VAL A 230 -17.82 -16.40 15.97
C VAL A 230 -17.51 -16.88 17.38
N GLY A 231 -18.22 -16.34 18.36
CA GLY A 231 -18.08 -16.69 19.78
C GLY A 231 -16.96 -15.94 20.53
N LEU A 232 -16.07 -15.22 19.84
CA LEU A 232 -15.06 -14.42 20.53
C LEU A 232 -15.59 -13.06 21.01
N ALA A 233 -16.58 -12.50 20.33
CA ALA A 233 -17.16 -11.20 20.69
C ALA A 233 -17.78 -11.20 22.08
N ASP A 234 -18.47 -12.30 22.44
CA ASP A 234 -19.19 -12.46 23.72
C ASP A 234 -18.31 -13.04 24.84
N SER A 235 -17.07 -13.42 24.55
CA SER A 235 -16.17 -14.01 25.54
C SER A 235 -15.46 -12.94 26.38
N THR A 236 -15.17 -13.27 27.66
CA THR A 236 -14.38 -12.37 28.51
C THR A 236 -12.97 -12.18 27.97
N LEU A 237 -12.41 -10.97 28.09
CA LEU A 237 -11.09 -10.62 27.55
C LEU A 237 -9.98 -11.58 28.00
N PHE A 238 -10.01 -12.01 29.26
CA PHE A 238 -9.00 -12.89 29.84
C PHE A 238 -9.07 -14.32 29.30
N SER A 239 -10.25 -14.89 29.10
CA SER A 239 -10.40 -16.26 28.60
C SER A 239 -10.12 -16.39 27.11
N SER A 240 -10.23 -15.30 26.36
CA SER A 240 -10.08 -15.27 24.89
C SER A 240 -8.83 -14.54 24.41
N LEU A 241 -7.87 -14.23 25.29
CA LEU A 241 -6.68 -13.45 24.95
C LEU A 241 -5.88 -14.08 23.79
N LEU A 242 -5.60 -15.37 23.90
CA LEU A 242 -4.79 -16.08 22.89
C LEU A 242 -5.51 -16.16 21.52
N PRO A 243 -6.81 -16.57 21.45
CA PRO A 243 -7.58 -16.51 20.21
C PRO A 243 -7.69 -15.10 19.61
N ARG A 244 -7.84 -14.04 20.43
CA ARG A 244 -7.86 -12.66 19.94
C ARG A 244 -6.53 -12.24 19.32
N LEU A 245 -5.40 -12.61 19.92
CA LEU A 245 -4.07 -12.35 19.36
C LEU A 245 -3.84 -13.11 18.05
N GLN A 246 -4.35 -14.34 17.94
CA GLN A 246 -4.34 -15.08 16.67
C GLN A 246 -5.19 -14.36 15.61
N GLY A 247 -6.38 -13.87 15.96
CA GLY A 247 -7.21 -13.05 15.08
C GLY A 247 -6.50 -11.78 14.59
N VAL A 248 -5.82 -11.06 15.48
CA VAL A 248 -4.99 -9.90 15.11
C VAL A 248 -3.89 -10.28 14.11
N ARG A 249 -3.18 -11.38 14.37
CA ARG A 249 -2.17 -11.89 13.44
C ARG A 249 -2.80 -12.15 12.07
N ASP A 250 -3.91 -12.87 12.02
CA ASP A 250 -4.56 -13.28 10.78
C ASP A 250 -5.05 -12.05 9.99
N GLU A 251 -5.63 -11.06 10.67
CA GLU A 251 -6.04 -9.80 10.06
C GLU A 251 -4.87 -9.00 9.49
N LEU A 252 -3.76 -8.89 10.20
CA LEU A 252 -2.61 -8.11 9.76
C LEU A 252 -1.87 -8.74 8.56
N HIS A 253 -1.90 -10.08 8.45
CA HIS A 253 -1.22 -10.78 7.34
C HIS A 253 -2.07 -10.89 6.07
N THR A 254 -3.34 -10.54 6.12
CA THR A 254 -4.28 -10.61 4.99
C THR A 254 -4.60 -9.24 4.40
N GLY A 255 -5.27 -9.20 3.26
CA GLY A 255 -5.77 -7.96 2.65
C GLY A 255 -4.68 -6.95 2.27
N ALA A 256 -3.47 -7.37 1.98
CA ALA A 256 -2.33 -6.54 1.61
C ALA A 256 -1.92 -5.50 2.68
N MET A 257 -2.29 -5.69 3.96
CA MET A 257 -2.06 -4.67 4.99
C MET A 257 -0.58 -4.43 5.26
N LEU A 258 0.23 -5.49 5.44
CA LEU A 258 1.68 -5.35 5.62
C LEU A 258 2.36 -4.74 4.40
N PHE A 259 1.95 -5.16 3.20
CA PHE A 259 2.46 -4.61 1.95
C PHE A 259 2.15 -3.11 1.83
N CYS A 260 0.92 -2.70 2.14
CA CYS A 260 0.53 -1.29 2.13
C CYS A 260 1.30 -0.47 3.17
N ALA A 261 1.47 -1.00 4.39
CA ALA A 261 2.22 -0.34 5.45
C ALA A 261 3.67 -0.01 5.04
N VAL A 262 4.29 -0.85 4.22
CA VAL A 262 5.68 -0.69 3.79
C VAL A 262 5.79 0.15 2.51
N PHE A 263 5.01 -0.18 1.48
CA PHE A 263 5.23 0.36 0.12
C PHE A 263 4.29 1.50 -0.27
N LEU A 264 3.04 1.54 0.22
CA LEU A 264 2.07 2.53 -0.21
C LEU A 264 1.93 3.71 0.77
N LEU A 265 1.93 3.44 2.08
CA LEU A 265 1.68 4.46 3.10
C LEU A 265 2.78 5.53 3.18
N ASN A 266 4.01 5.14 2.86
CA ASN A 266 5.19 5.98 3.00
C ASN A 266 5.58 6.71 1.70
N GLU A 267 4.67 6.76 0.76
CA GLU A 267 4.88 7.49 -0.49
C GLU A 267 5.13 8.98 -0.19
N PRO A 268 6.25 9.56 -0.64
CA PRO A 268 6.71 10.87 -0.17
C PRO A 268 5.77 12.05 -0.44
N TYR A 269 4.96 12.00 -1.50
CA TYR A 269 4.10 13.11 -1.91
C TYR A 269 2.67 13.01 -1.38
N THR A 270 2.22 11.81 -1.01
CA THR A 270 0.84 11.57 -0.55
C THR A 270 0.71 11.39 0.95
N CYS A 271 1.81 11.04 1.62
CA CYS A 271 1.87 10.93 3.07
C CYS A 271 1.99 12.32 3.73
N ALA A 272 1.44 12.49 4.93
CA ALA A 272 1.63 13.70 5.73
C ALA A 272 3.12 13.99 6.01
N HIS A 273 3.51 15.27 6.01
CA HIS A 273 4.91 15.69 6.08
C HIS A 273 5.43 15.78 7.51
N HIS A 274 4.58 16.16 8.48
CA HIS A 274 4.96 16.36 9.87
C HIS A 274 4.84 15.07 10.71
N ARG A 275 5.52 15.02 11.85
CA ARG A 275 5.58 13.78 12.68
C ARG A 275 4.23 13.39 13.27
N LEU A 276 3.50 14.32 13.84
CA LEU A 276 2.17 14.06 14.39
C LEU A 276 1.16 13.80 13.27
N GLY A 277 1.24 14.55 12.18
CA GLY A 277 0.43 14.32 10.98
C GLY A 277 0.57 12.92 10.43
N ARG A 278 1.78 12.35 10.40
CA ARG A 278 2.02 10.96 9.97
C ARG A 278 1.35 9.93 10.87
N ILE A 279 1.40 10.12 12.19
CA ILE A 279 0.74 9.24 13.15
C ILE A 279 -0.77 9.30 12.96
N LEU A 280 -1.33 10.50 12.85
CA LEU A 280 -2.75 10.70 12.60
C LEU A 280 -3.19 10.13 11.24
N TYR A 281 -2.41 10.39 10.20
CA TYR A 281 -2.63 9.85 8.86
C TYR A 281 -2.66 8.31 8.87
N GLY A 282 -1.66 7.66 9.47
CA GLY A 282 -1.62 6.21 9.59
C GLY A 282 -2.80 5.65 10.38
N ALA A 283 -3.19 6.30 11.49
CA ALA A 283 -4.35 5.90 12.28
C ALA A 283 -5.66 6.01 11.48
N LEU A 284 -5.86 7.11 10.74
CA LEU A 284 -7.04 7.30 9.89
C LEU A 284 -7.12 6.27 8.77
N VAL A 285 -5.99 5.99 8.09
CA VAL A 285 -5.93 4.91 7.10
C VAL A 285 -6.26 3.56 7.75
N GLY A 286 -5.78 3.30 8.98
CA GLY A 286 -6.10 2.09 9.73
C GLY A 286 -7.60 1.94 10.02
N ILE A 287 -8.23 2.99 10.53
CA ILE A 287 -9.68 3.00 10.81
C ILE A 287 -10.46 2.77 9.52
N ALA A 288 -10.14 3.51 8.46
CA ALA A 288 -10.82 3.38 7.17
C ALA A 288 -10.62 1.98 6.57
N THR A 289 -9.40 1.41 6.66
CA THR A 289 -9.10 0.05 6.17
C THR A 289 -9.94 -0.99 6.88
N MET A 290 -10.00 -0.96 8.21
CA MET A 290 -10.83 -1.90 8.98
C MET A 290 -12.31 -1.70 8.69
N GLY A 291 -12.76 -0.45 8.47
CA GLY A 291 -14.11 -0.15 8.01
C GLY A 291 -14.44 -0.81 6.66
N PHE A 292 -13.56 -0.65 5.66
CA PHE A 292 -13.73 -1.31 4.36
C PHE A 292 -13.69 -2.83 4.45
N ARG A 293 -12.86 -3.40 5.32
CA ARG A 293 -12.77 -4.86 5.51
C ARG A 293 -13.97 -5.45 6.23
N TYR A 294 -14.52 -4.76 7.22
CA TYR A 294 -15.65 -5.27 8.02
C TYR A 294 -16.99 -5.07 7.32
N PHE A 295 -17.16 -3.97 6.62
CA PHE A 295 -18.44 -3.58 6.01
C PHE A 295 -18.42 -3.57 4.47
N GLY A 296 -17.23 -3.54 3.87
CA GLY A 296 -17.07 -3.49 2.42
C GLY A 296 -17.07 -4.86 1.75
N VAL A 297 -17.09 -4.85 0.43
CA VAL A 297 -17.05 -6.05 -0.42
C VAL A 297 -15.61 -6.41 -0.82
N TYR A 298 -14.72 -5.42 -0.87
CA TYR A 298 -13.36 -5.59 -1.40
C TYR A 298 -12.41 -6.15 -0.35
N GLU A 299 -11.71 -7.22 -0.69
CA GLU A 299 -10.71 -7.84 0.17
C GLU A 299 -9.53 -6.90 0.46
N THR A 300 -8.99 -6.25 -0.57
CA THR A 300 -7.90 -5.28 -0.44
C THR A 300 -8.46 -3.87 -0.22
N GLY A 301 -9.31 -3.71 0.80
CA GLY A 301 -9.93 -2.43 1.17
C GLY A 301 -8.92 -1.33 1.51
N VAL A 302 -7.67 -1.70 1.81
CA VAL A 302 -6.59 -0.76 2.17
C VAL A 302 -6.27 0.26 1.08
N CYS A 303 -6.36 -0.10 -0.21
CA CYS A 303 -6.13 0.85 -1.29
C CYS A 303 -7.22 1.93 -1.35
N PHE A 304 -8.48 1.57 -1.14
CA PHE A 304 -9.59 2.52 -1.08
C PHE A 304 -9.48 3.43 0.16
N ALA A 305 -9.13 2.85 1.31
CA ALA A 305 -8.89 3.60 2.54
C ALA A 305 -7.76 4.63 2.36
N LEU A 306 -6.67 4.22 1.72
CA LEU A 306 -5.54 5.08 1.41
C LEU A 306 -5.97 6.27 0.53
N LEU A 307 -6.71 6.02 -0.54
CA LEU A 307 -7.22 7.07 -1.42
C LEU A 307 -8.16 8.04 -0.69
N ALA A 308 -9.06 7.52 0.16
CA ALA A 308 -9.95 8.35 0.96
C ALA A 308 -9.17 9.28 1.91
N VAL A 309 -8.14 8.75 2.59
CA VAL A 309 -7.35 9.56 3.53
C VAL A 309 -6.36 10.48 2.80
N ASN A 310 -5.84 10.10 1.63
CA ASN A 310 -5.03 10.98 0.80
C ASN A 310 -5.76 12.28 0.45
N SER A 311 -7.08 12.25 0.26
CA SER A 311 -7.88 13.45 -0.01
C SER A 311 -7.84 14.47 1.13
N VAL A 312 -7.57 14.05 2.36
CA VAL A 312 -7.51 14.89 3.55
C VAL A 312 -6.09 15.09 4.10
N SER A 313 -5.06 14.47 3.49
CA SER A 313 -3.67 14.55 3.98
C SER A 313 -3.17 16.00 4.07
N ALA A 314 -3.46 16.84 3.08
CA ALA A 314 -3.11 18.24 3.08
C ALA A 314 -3.83 19.06 4.19
N LEU A 315 -5.03 18.64 4.61
CA LEU A 315 -5.73 19.25 5.74
C LEU A 315 -5.06 18.87 7.07
N ILE A 316 -4.56 17.66 7.19
CA ILE A 316 -3.81 17.20 8.37
C ILE A 316 -2.58 18.08 8.57
N ASP A 317 -1.78 18.28 7.52
CA ASP A 317 -0.58 19.13 7.60
C ASP A 317 -0.92 20.57 7.96
N ARG A 318 -1.95 21.17 7.33
CA ARG A 318 -2.40 22.54 7.64
C ARG A 318 -2.90 22.70 9.09
N THR A 319 -3.58 21.68 9.62
CA THR A 319 -4.07 21.73 11.01
C THR A 319 -2.91 21.63 12.01
N GLU A 320 -1.91 20.80 11.73
CA GLU A 320 -0.71 20.69 12.56
C GLU A 320 0.09 22.00 12.57
N GLU A 321 0.29 22.62 11.41
CA GLU A 321 0.95 23.92 11.32
C GLU A 321 0.21 25.02 12.10
N ARG A 322 -1.13 25.04 12.03
CA ARG A 322 -1.94 26.00 12.80
C ARG A 322 -1.79 25.77 14.30
N LEU A 323 -1.85 24.52 14.74
CA LEU A 323 -1.69 24.16 16.15
C LEU A 323 -0.29 24.55 16.66
N TYR A 324 0.74 24.27 15.85
CA TYR A 324 2.12 24.66 16.19
C TYR A 324 2.27 26.17 16.33
N ARG A 325 1.71 26.95 15.41
CA ARG A 325 1.72 28.43 15.49
C ARG A 325 0.98 28.95 16.72
N LEU A 326 -0.16 28.36 17.07
CA LEU A 326 -0.92 28.75 18.27
C LEU A 326 -0.13 28.46 19.55
N LEU A 327 0.49 27.27 19.65
CA LEU A 327 1.28 26.87 20.80
C LEU A 327 2.53 27.75 21.01
N HIS A 328 3.14 28.23 19.91
CA HIS A 328 4.35 29.06 19.97
C HIS A 328 4.05 30.58 20.10
N ARG A 329 2.81 31.05 19.83
CA ARG A 329 2.38 32.42 20.06
C ARG A 329 2.03 32.68 21.53
N LEU A 330 1.65 31.69 22.30
CA LEU A 330 1.28 31.84 23.72
C LEU A 330 2.37 32.39 24.67
N PRO A 331 3.70 32.25 24.41
CA PRO A 331 4.72 32.86 25.27
C PRO A 331 5.04 34.33 24.97
N SER A 332 4.79 34.82 23.74
CA SER A 332 5.12 36.19 23.34
C SER A 332 4.04 37.21 23.77
N GLU A 333 2.77 36.83 23.66
CA GLU A 333 1.65 37.72 24.09
C GLU A 333 1.54 37.85 25.61
N ARG A 334 2.04 36.88 26.38
CA ARG A 334 2.10 36.99 27.85
C ARG A 334 3.18 37.97 28.37
N LYS A 335 4.20 38.25 27.56
CA LYS A 335 5.24 39.23 27.91
C LYS A 335 4.78 40.67 27.63
N GLU A 336 4.02 40.88 26.55
CA GLU A 336 3.48 42.21 26.21
C GLU A 336 2.28 42.63 27.09
N ALA A 337 1.58 41.68 27.72
CA ALA A 337 0.50 41.99 28.69
C ALA A 337 0.99 42.13 30.13
N ALA A 338 2.29 41.95 30.39
CA ALA A 338 2.91 42.05 31.70
C ALA A 338 3.87 43.26 31.81
N GLU A 339 4.06 44.01 30.70
CA GLU A 339 4.65 45.36 30.67
C GLU A 339 3.54 46.43 30.51
#